data_b260ed9fd9622bcd7e41a40509c9fc00
#
_entry.id   b260ed9fd9622bcd7e41a40509c9fc00
#
_cell.length_a   1.000
_cell.length_b   1.000
_cell.length_c   1.000
_cell.angle_alpha   90.00
_cell.angle_beta   90.00
_cell.angle_gamma   90.00
#
_symmetry.space_group_name_H-M   'P 1'
#
loop_
_entity.id
_entity.type
_entity.pdbx_description
1 polymer ?
#
loop_
_entity_poly.entity_id
_entity_poly.type
_entity_poly.pdbx_seq_one_letter_code
_entity_poly.pdbx_strand_id
1 'polypeptide(L)'
;MAIQNYGTVASRNLIRAAQGMLDHAQPITVLGDFGTQREMPQNSTDTLVFRRTLPFGAVAAGTTIEGSQRYAGTPNIVASNFVLSEGVTPNSNTISFQDVTVQLQQYGILFKYSSKVEQLYEDDIPGEMIKLTGETMAEVMEMVRYGVLKAGSTVIYANGTTRAGLNTAISLNAIRKAARTLESN
;
A
#
# COMPACT_ATOMS: atom_id res chain seq x y z
N MET A 1 54.34 16.28 -13.01
CA MET A 1 53.40 15.16 -13.04
C MET A 1 52.18 15.55 -12.23
N ALA A 2 51.02 15.65 -12.83
CA ALA A 2 49.78 15.88 -12.10
C ALA A 2 49.33 14.56 -11.46
N ILE A 3 49.28 14.50 -10.15
CA ILE A 3 48.76 13.35 -9.41
C ILE A 3 47.24 13.51 -9.35
N GLN A 4 46.49 12.52 -9.85
CA GLN A 4 45.04 12.47 -9.66
C GLN A 4 44.77 12.15 -8.19
N ASN A 5 44.19 13.10 -7.47
CA ASN A 5 43.73 12.90 -6.10
C ASN A 5 42.25 12.43 -6.12
N TYR A 6 41.86 11.72 -5.09
CA TYR A 6 40.49 11.20 -4.93
C TYR A 6 39.39 12.28 -5.08
N GLY A 7 39.70 13.54 -4.74
CA GLY A 7 38.79 14.67 -4.92
C GLY A 7 38.61 15.16 -6.37
N THR A 8 39.48 14.71 -7.31
CA THR A 8 39.39 15.07 -8.74
C THR A 8 38.73 14.01 -9.58
N VAL A 9 38.42 12.83 -9.02
CA VAL A 9 37.72 11.74 -9.68
C VAL A 9 36.23 11.86 -9.37
N ALA A 10 35.40 11.97 -10.41
CA ALA A 10 33.94 11.99 -10.25
C ALA A 10 33.45 10.78 -9.45
N SER A 11 32.44 10.97 -8.60
CA SER A 11 31.90 9.98 -7.64
C SER A 11 31.15 8.82 -8.33
N ARG A 12 31.87 8.06 -9.15
CA ARG A 12 31.30 6.93 -9.91
C ARG A 12 30.93 5.74 -9.01
N ASN A 13 31.52 5.68 -7.81
CA ASN A 13 31.26 4.62 -6.84
C ASN A 13 29.85 4.68 -6.25
N LEU A 14 29.26 5.88 -6.14
CA LEU A 14 27.91 6.05 -5.61
C LEU A 14 26.86 5.42 -6.53
N ILE A 15 27.07 5.49 -7.84
CA ILE A 15 26.17 4.90 -8.84
C ILE A 15 26.24 3.37 -8.78
N ARG A 16 27.44 2.79 -8.61
CA ARG A 16 27.61 1.34 -8.47
C ARG A 16 26.99 0.80 -7.19
N ALA A 17 27.14 1.51 -6.07
CA ALA A 17 26.51 1.15 -4.81
C ALA A 17 24.97 1.17 -4.93
N ALA A 18 24.41 2.21 -5.54
CA ALA A 18 22.98 2.31 -5.77
C ALA A 18 22.44 1.19 -6.70
N GLN A 19 23.18 0.85 -7.76
CA GLN A 19 22.83 -0.27 -8.64
C GLN A 19 22.87 -1.61 -7.90
N GLY A 20 23.92 -1.87 -7.12
CA GLY A 20 24.05 -3.09 -6.32
C GLY A 20 22.91 -3.24 -5.31
N MET A 21 22.51 -2.16 -4.64
CA MET A 21 21.35 -2.17 -3.74
C MET A 21 20.05 -2.50 -4.47
N LEU A 22 19.82 -1.90 -5.64
CA LEU A 22 18.61 -2.13 -6.43
C LEU A 22 18.54 -3.56 -6.97
N ASP A 23 19.64 -4.10 -7.45
CA ASP A 23 19.70 -5.48 -7.96
C ASP A 23 19.33 -6.52 -6.89
N HIS A 24 19.71 -6.27 -5.63
CA HIS A 24 19.38 -7.14 -4.49
C HIS A 24 17.97 -6.87 -3.92
N ALA A 25 17.48 -5.64 -4.01
CA ALA A 25 16.15 -5.25 -3.53
C ALA A 25 15.01 -5.70 -4.45
N GLN A 26 15.24 -5.69 -5.76
CA GLN A 26 14.21 -5.92 -6.78
C GLN A 26 13.49 -7.27 -6.64
N PRO A 27 14.16 -8.42 -6.41
CA PRO A 27 13.47 -9.70 -6.28
C PRO A 27 12.60 -9.83 -5.01
N ILE A 28 12.81 -8.97 -4.00
CA ILE A 28 12.09 -9.02 -2.71
C ILE A 28 10.80 -8.21 -2.78
N THR A 29 10.77 -7.13 -3.58
CA THR A 29 9.63 -6.22 -3.66
C THR A 29 8.55 -6.75 -4.61
N VAL A 30 7.45 -7.27 -4.06
CA VAL A 30 6.32 -7.85 -4.80
C VAL A 30 5.01 -7.13 -4.51
N LEU A 31 4.75 -6.76 -3.25
CA LEU A 31 3.46 -6.22 -2.83
C LEU A 31 3.16 -4.82 -3.41
N GLY A 32 4.18 -4.13 -3.90
CA GLY A 32 4.02 -2.81 -4.54
C GLY A 32 3.20 -2.83 -5.83
N ASP A 33 3.15 -3.96 -6.51
CA ASP A 33 2.47 -4.10 -7.80
C ASP A 33 0.94 -4.19 -7.68
N PHE A 34 0.44 -4.49 -6.48
CA PHE A 34 -1.00 -4.58 -6.20
C PHE A 34 -1.67 -3.24 -5.88
N GLY A 35 -0.92 -2.16 -5.79
CA GLY A 35 -1.42 -0.83 -5.41
C GLY A 35 -1.43 0.17 -6.56
N THR A 36 -2.28 1.20 -6.44
CA THR A 36 -2.24 2.35 -7.35
C THR A 36 -1.04 3.22 -6.99
N GLN A 37 -0.13 3.39 -7.92
CA GLN A 37 1.02 4.27 -7.76
C GLN A 37 0.67 5.70 -8.16
N ARG A 38 1.09 6.67 -7.38
CA ARG A 38 0.97 8.09 -7.67
C ARG A 38 2.23 8.81 -7.27
N GLU A 39 2.76 9.58 -8.19
CA GLU A 39 3.92 10.43 -7.93
C GLU A 39 3.51 11.63 -7.08
N MET A 40 4.36 11.98 -6.12
CA MET A 40 4.17 13.16 -5.30
C MET A 40 4.80 14.38 -5.97
N PRO A 41 4.05 15.50 -6.11
CA PRO A 41 4.63 16.70 -6.68
C PRO A 41 5.73 17.26 -5.76
N GLN A 42 6.82 17.75 -6.36
CA GLN A 42 7.90 18.39 -5.61
C GLN A 42 7.40 19.66 -4.89
N ASN A 43 8.00 19.96 -3.75
CA ASN A 43 7.70 21.13 -2.92
C ASN A 43 6.23 21.20 -2.46
N SER A 44 5.59 20.05 -2.33
CA SER A 44 4.25 19.90 -1.76
C SER A 44 4.31 19.45 -0.30
N THR A 45 3.17 19.16 0.28
CA THR A 45 3.09 18.62 1.64
C THR A 45 3.56 17.16 1.68
N ASP A 46 3.79 16.61 2.86
CA ASP A 46 4.05 15.20 3.11
C ASP A 46 2.79 14.31 3.02
N THR A 47 1.63 14.94 2.77
CA THR A 47 0.33 14.28 2.77
C THR A 47 -0.24 14.23 1.36
N LEU A 48 -0.61 13.04 0.91
CA LEU A 48 -1.29 12.79 -0.36
C LEU A 48 -2.75 12.41 -0.10
N VAL A 49 -3.66 13.03 -0.85
CA VAL A 49 -5.09 12.76 -0.75
C VAL A 49 -5.56 12.03 -2.01
N PHE A 50 -6.13 10.84 -1.81
CA PHE A 50 -6.83 10.09 -2.85
C PHE A 50 -8.34 10.33 -2.70
N ARG A 51 -8.95 10.95 -3.69
CA ARG A 51 -10.39 11.21 -3.72
C ARG A 51 -11.09 10.25 -4.65
N ARG A 52 -12.13 9.60 -4.16
CA ARG A 52 -13.05 8.81 -4.98
C ARG A 52 -14.47 9.33 -4.85
N THR A 53 -15.21 9.27 -5.93
CA THR A 53 -16.65 9.54 -5.91
C THR A 53 -17.36 8.29 -5.41
N LEU A 54 -18.23 8.47 -4.42
CA LEU A 54 -19.07 7.38 -3.96
C LEU A 54 -20.25 7.15 -4.91
N PRO A 55 -20.73 5.90 -5.07
CA PRO A 55 -21.95 5.62 -5.81
C PRO A 55 -23.13 6.39 -5.23
N PHE A 56 -24.10 6.75 -6.08
CA PHE A 56 -25.32 7.41 -5.63
C PHE A 56 -26.05 6.53 -4.61
N GLY A 57 -26.52 7.14 -3.53
CA GLY A 57 -27.18 6.42 -2.44
C GLY A 57 -26.23 5.55 -1.60
N ALA A 58 -24.92 5.79 -1.64
CA ALA A 58 -23.96 5.05 -0.83
C ALA A 58 -24.24 5.19 0.67
N VAL A 59 -24.09 4.10 1.39
CA VAL A 59 -24.30 4.05 2.85
C VAL A 59 -22.99 4.26 3.62
N ALA A 60 -23.11 4.77 4.84
CA ALA A 60 -21.99 4.83 5.75
C ALA A 60 -21.55 3.43 6.21
N ALA A 61 -20.26 3.30 6.59
CA ALA A 61 -19.75 2.06 7.14
C ALA A 61 -20.53 1.62 8.38
N GLY A 62 -20.81 0.33 8.48
CA GLY A 62 -21.54 -0.26 9.62
C GLY A 62 -23.06 -0.07 9.57
N THR A 63 -23.60 0.59 8.55
CA THR A 63 -25.05 0.71 8.39
C THR A 63 -25.66 -0.66 8.10
N THR A 64 -26.67 -1.03 8.87
CA THR A 64 -27.42 -2.27 8.67
C THR A 64 -28.62 -1.99 7.78
N ILE A 65 -28.69 -2.67 6.63
CA ILE A 65 -29.80 -2.59 5.69
C ILE A 65 -30.30 -4.01 5.45
N GLU A 66 -31.60 -4.23 5.64
CA GLU A 66 -32.24 -5.55 5.48
C GLU A 66 -31.53 -6.66 6.28
N GLY A 67 -31.10 -6.36 7.51
CA GLY A 67 -30.42 -7.30 8.41
C GLY A 67 -28.94 -7.60 8.07
N SER A 68 -28.39 -6.95 7.05
CA SER A 68 -26.99 -7.12 6.64
C SER A 68 -26.19 -5.84 6.84
N GLN A 69 -25.00 -5.96 7.42
CA GLN A 69 -24.06 -4.83 7.45
C GLN A 69 -23.51 -4.57 6.06
N ARG A 70 -23.54 -3.31 5.65
CA ARG A 70 -22.98 -2.85 4.39
C ARG A 70 -21.67 -2.08 4.61
N TYR A 71 -20.75 -2.26 3.70
CA TYR A 71 -19.49 -1.48 3.72
C TYR A 71 -19.74 -0.06 3.20
N ALA A 72 -18.91 0.87 3.66
CA ALA A 72 -18.96 2.26 3.16
C ALA A 72 -18.79 2.29 1.64
N GLY A 73 -19.65 3.03 0.98
CA GLY A 73 -19.65 3.15 -0.48
C GLY A 73 -20.46 2.08 -1.22
N THR A 74 -21.07 1.12 -0.52
CA THR A 74 -22.02 0.18 -1.16
C THR A 74 -23.25 0.93 -1.64
N PRO A 75 -23.68 0.77 -2.90
CA PRO A 75 -24.91 1.39 -3.39
C PRO A 75 -26.13 0.90 -2.63
N ASN A 76 -27.01 1.81 -2.25
CA ASN A 76 -28.31 1.51 -1.65
C ASN A 76 -29.39 2.28 -2.39
N ILE A 77 -29.79 1.74 -3.53
CA ILE A 77 -30.80 2.35 -4.39
C ILE A 77 -32.15 1.69 -4.14
N VAL A 78 -33.10 2.48 -3.72
CA VAL A 78 -34.49 2.05 -3.53
C VAL A 78 -35.32 2.72 -4.62
N ALA A 79 -35.91 1.92 -5.53
CA ALA A 79 -36.58 2.40 -6.70
C ALA A 79 -37.79 3.33 -6.39
N SER A 80 -38.44 3.13 -5.24
CA SER A 80 -39.56 3.99 -4.81
C SER A 80 -39.17 5.44 -4.56
N ASN A 81 -37.90 5.72 -4.26
CA ASN A 81 -37.40 7.10 -4.04
C ASN A 81 -37.23 7.90 -5.33
N PHE A 82 -37.33 7.22 -6.49
CA PHE A 82 -37.18 7.83 -7.82
C PHE A 82 -38.53 7.92 -8.58
N VAL A 83 -39.62 7.56 -7.93
CA VAL A 83 -40.95 7.72 -8.52
C VAL A 83 -41.30 9.21 -8.53
N LEU A 84 -41.60 9.73 -9.70
CA LEU A 84 -41.98 11.13 -9.90
C LEU A 84 -43.51 11.24 -9.84
N SER A 85 -44.00 12.26 -9.16
CA SER A 85 -45.41 12.63 -9.18
C SER A 85 -45.61 13.79 -10.16
N GLU A 86 -46.70 13.75 -10.91
CA GLU A 86 -47.03 14.81 -11.87
C GLU A 86 -47.22 16.15 -11.17
N GLY A 87 -46.55 17.17 -11.69
CA GLY A 87 -46.59 18.54 -11.14
C GLY A 87 -45.75 18.79 -9.90
N VAL A 88 -44.96 17.82 -9.43
CA VAL A 88 -44.07 17.95 -8.26
C VAL A 88 -42.62 17.93 -8.70
N THR A 89 -41.86 18.93 -8.36
CA THR A 89 -40.41 18.95 -8.61
C THR A 89 -39.72 17.94 -7.67
N PRO A 90 -38.92 17.02 -8.19
CA PRO A 90 -38.20 16.06 -7.37
C PRO A 90 -37.13 16.76 -6.47
N ASN A 91 -36.82 16.13 -5.36
CA ASN A 91 -35.75 16.61 -4.49
C ASN A 91 -34.39 16.56 -5.20
N SER A 92 -33.57 17.58 -4.95
CA SER A 92 -32.22 17.62 -5.46
C SER A 92 -31.34 16.56 -4.79
N ASN A 93 -30.49 15.92 -5.57
CA ASN A 93 -29.53 14.93 -5.10
C ASN A 93 -28.11 15.51 -5.11
N THR A 94 -27.26 15.07 -4.19
CA THR A 94 -25.88 15.49 -4.08
C THR A 94 -24.93 14.33 -4.34
N ILE A 95 -23.74 14.65 -4.89
CA ILE A 95 -22.66 13.69 -5.07
C ILE A 95 -21.78 13.73 -3.81
N SER A 96 -21.50 12.55 -3.26
CA SER A 96 -20.62 12.39 -2.10
C SER A 96 -19.22 11.92 -2.52
N PHE A 97 -18.22 12.44 -1.85
CA PHE A 97 -16.81 12.07 -2.07
C PHE A 97 -16.25 11.44 -0.81
N GLN A 98 -15.35 10.51 -1.00
CA GLN A 98 -14.54 9.94 0.08
C GLN A 98 -13.08 10.26 -0.18
N ASP A 99 -12.45 10.90 0.79
CA ASP A 99 -11.04 11.23 0.74
C ASP A 99 -10.27 10.26 1.65
N VAL A 100 -9.23 9.66 1.09
CA VAL A 100 -8.26 8.83 1.83
C VAL A 100 -6.95 9.59 1.85
N THR A 101 -6.53 10.00 3.04
CA THR A 101 -5.26 10.70 3.26
C THR A 101 -4.17 9.71 3.58
N VAL A 102 -3.03 9.83 2.91
CA VAL A 102 -1.83 9.04 3.15
C VAL A 102 -0.69 9.99 3.48
N GLN A 103 -0.04 9.77 4.62
CA GLN A 103 1.14 10.51 5.02
C GLN A 103 2.39 9.72 4.67
N LEU A 104 3.36 10.39 4.03
CA LEU A 104 4.65 9.80 3.70
C LEU A 104 5.52 9.69 4.95
N GLN A 105 6.19 8.55 5.08
CA GLN A 105 7.18 8.31 6.11
C GLN A 105 8.51 7.97 5.45
N GLN A 106 9.59 8.42 6.06
CA GLN A 106 10.94 8.15 5.59
C GLN A 106 11.55 7.02 6.40
N TYR A 107 12.06 6.01 5.70
CA TYR A 107 12.77 4.88 6.29
C TYR A 107 14.22 4.91 5.82
N GLY A 108 15.14 4.52 6.68
CA GLY A 108 16.55 4.49 6.35
C GLY A 108 17.36 3.61 7.30
N ILE A 109 18.49 3.13 6.83
CA ILE A 109 19.45 2.35 7.59
C ILE A 109 20.85 2.94 7.39
N LEU A 110 21.67 2.91 8.41
CA LEU A 110 23.02 3.41 8.38
C LEU A 110 23.99 2.36 8.91
N PHE A 111 24.92 1.93 8.06
CA PHE A 111 26.10 1.16 8.46
C PHE A 111 27.33 2.07 8.49
N LYS A 112 28.19 1.87 9.46
CA LYS A 112 29.47 2.57 9.60
C LYS A 112 30.58 1.55 9.72
N TYR A 113 31.66 1.76 9.01
CA TYR A 113 32.88 0.99 9.13
C TYR A 113 34.10 1.91 9.19
N SER A 114 35.19 1.43 9.75
CA SER A 114 36.46 2.18 9.81
C SER A 114 37.35 1.82 8.62
N SER A 115 38.21 2.74 8.21
CA SER A 115 39.20 2.48 7.15
C SER A 115 40.14 1.32 7.49
N LYS A 116 40.35 1.03 8.78
CA LYS A 116 41.11 -0.11 9.22
C LYS A 116 40.44 -1.44 8.88
N VAL A 117 39.13 -1.53 8.98
CA VAL A 117 38.34 -2.73 8.59
C VAL A 117 38.41 -2.94 7.08
N GLU A 118 38.26 -1.87 6.31
CA GLU A 118 38.34 -1.91 4.85
C GLU A 118 39.70 -2.40 4.33
N GLN A 119 40.80 -2.01 5.01
CA GLN A 119 42.18 -2.32 4.55
C GLN A 119 42.73 -3.61 5.09
N LEU A 120 42.33 -4.06 6.27
CA LEU A 120 42.94 -5.18 6.97
C LEU A 120 42.06 -6.44 7.01
N TYR A 121 40.82 -6.34 6.67
CA TYR A 121 39.92 -7.51 6.64
C TYR A 121 40.05 -8.23 5.30
N GLU A 122 40.02 -9.57 5.34
CA GLU A 122 40.17 -10.41 4.16
C GLU A 122 38.94 -10.36 3.26
N ASP A 123 37.74 -10.17 3.87
CA ASP A 123 36.47 -10.09 3.17
C ASP A 123 36.11 -8.67 2.74
N ASP A 124 35.40 -8.52 1.63
CA ASP A 124 34.86 -7.25 1.13
C ASP A 124 33.67 -6.79 1.97
N ILE A 125 33.93 -6.29 3.18
CA ILE A 125 32.90 -5.79 4.10
C ILE A 125 32.04 -4.67 3.49
N PRO A 126 32.60 -3.68 2.79
CA PRO A 126 31.78 -2.65 2.13
C PRO A 126 30.82 -3.21 1.09
N GLY A 127 31.25 -4.19 0.30
CA GLY A 127 30.40 -4.87 -0.70
C GLY A 127 29.25 -5.64 -0.06
N GLU A 128 29.51 -6.37 1.00
CA GLU A 128 28.46 -7.09 1.75
C GLU A 128 27.48 -6.14 2.44
N MET A 129 27.94 -5.03 3.01
CA MET A 129 27.08 -4.01 3.60
C MET A 129 26.13 -3.40 2.57
N ILE A 130 26.56 -3.20 1.33
CA ILE A 130 25.72 -2.68 0.24
C ILE A 130 24.58 -3.66 -0.05
N LYS A 131 24.88 -4.95 -0.20
CA LYS A 131 23.88 -5.99 -0.44
C LYS A 131 22.87 -6.08 0.70
N LEU A 132 23.35 -6.22 1.94
CA LEU A 132 22.51 -6.28 3.13
C LEU A 132 21.63 -5.04 3.29
N THR A 133 22.14 -3.85 2.96
CA THR A 133 21.34 -2.62 2.98
C THR A 133 20.18 -2.71 1.98
N GLY A 134 20.44 -3.16 0.76
CA GLY A 134 19.43 -3.34 -0.28
C GLY A 134 18.33 -4.33 0.15
N GLU A 135 18.73 -5.50 0.60
CA GLU A 135 17.82 -6.56 1.07
C GLU A 135 16.99 -6.08 2.27
N THR A 136 17.62 -5.53 3.31
CA THR A 136 16.93 -5.04 4.50
C THR A 136 15.93 -3.92 4.18
N MET A 137 16.30 -2.97 3.30
CA MET A 137 15.38 -1.91 2.91
C MET A 137 14.20 -2.43 2.11
N ALA A 138 14.41 -3.43 1.24
CA ALA A 138 13.33 -4.09 0.51
C ALA A 138 12.38 -4.81 1.47
N GLU A 139 12.91 -5.56 2.45
CA GLU A 139 12.10 -6.21 3.48
C GLU A 139 11.29 -5.21 4.30
N VAL A 140 11.89 -4.11 4.74
CA VAL A 140 11.18 -3.05 5.48
C VAL A 140 10.04 -2.48 4.65
N MET A 141 10.25 -2.19 3.38
CA MET A 141 9.21 -1.71 2.47
C MET A 141 8.08 -2.71 2.30
N GLU A 142 8.40 -4.00 2.15
CA GLU A 142 7.41 -5.07 2.05
C GLU A 142 6.64 -5.27 3.36
N MET A 143 7.31 -5.19 4.51
CA MET A 143 6.65 -5.24 5.82
C MET A 143 5.66 -4.10 6.03
N VAL A 144 6.00 -2.88 5.63
CA VAL A 144 5.09 -1.72 5.69
C VAL A 144 3.89 -1.94 4.77
N ARG A 145 4.11 -2.36 3.52
CA ARG A 145 3.04 -2.68 2.57
C ARG A 145 2.13 -3.79 3.08
N TYR A 146 2.71 -4.86 3.61
CA TYR A 146 1.96 -5.95 4.22
C TYR A 146 1.11 -5.46 5.40
N GLY A 147 1.65 -4.59 6.25
CA GLY A 147 0.92 -3.99 7.38
C GLY A 147 -0.30 -3.21 6.91
N VAL A 148 -0.15 -2.38 5.88
CA VAL A 148 -1.25 -1.60 5.29
C VAL A 148 -2.30 -2.50 4.64
N LEU A 149 -1.89 -3.49 3.84
CA LEU A 149 -2.79 -4.45 3.21
C LEU A 149 -3.57 -5.23 4.26
N LYS A 150 -2.91 -5.71 5.31
CA LYS A 150 -3.54 -6.45 6.40
C LYS A 150 -4.56 -5.60 7.17
N ALA A 151 -4.26 -4.32 7.39
CA ALA A 151 -5.14 -3.40 8.11
C ALA A 151 -6.34 -2.96 7.27
N GLY A 152 -6.16 -2.79 5.95
CA GLY A 152 -7.19 -2.30 5.03
C GLY A 152 -8.03 -3.39 4.38
N SER A 153 -7.62 -4.65 4.45
CA SER A 153 -8.32 -5.74 3.78
C SER A 153 -9.50 -6.28 4.60
N THR A 154 -10.59 -6.56 3.92
CA THR A 154 -11.71 -7.28 4.51
C THR A 154 -11.35 -8.75 4.69
N VAL A 155 -11.49 -9.25 5.91
CA VAL A 155 -11.19 -10.65 6.23
C VAL A 155 -12.45 -11.48 6.15
N ILE A 156 -12.43 -12.54 5.34
CA ILE A 156 -13.50 -13.52 5.23
C ILE A 156 -13.02 -14.82 5.89
N TYR A 157 -13.72 -15.25 6.91
CA TYR A 157 -13.43 -16.51 7.61
C TYR A 157 -14.20 -17.66 7.00
N ALA A 158 -13.62 -18.86 7.00
CA ALA A 158 -14.26 -20.07 6.50
C ALA A 158 -15.54 -20.41 7.30
N ASN A 159 -15.52 -20.13 8.61
CA ASN A 159 -16.69 -20.15 9.49
C ASN A 159 -16.50 -19.14 10.63
N GLY A 160 -17.61 -18.73 11.26
CA GLY A 160 -17.58 -17.74 12.35
C GLY A 160 -17.23 -16.33 11.90
N THR A 161 -17.02 -15.45 12.87
CA THR A 161 -16.72 -14.02 12.66
C THR A 161 -15.36 -13.59 13.18
N THR A 162 -14.64 -14.50 13.86
CA THR A 162 -13.34 -14.22 14.47
C THR A 162 -12.33 -15.30 14.13
N ARG A 163 -11.06 -14.95 14.13
CA ARG A 163 -9.96 -15.88 13.91
C ARG A 163 -9.90 -17.00 14.94
N ALA A 164 -10.26 -16.72 16.20
CA ALA A 164 -10.25 -17.71 17.28
C ALA A 164 -11.35 -18.78 17.14
N GLY A 165 -12.45 -18.45 16.45
CA GLY A 165 -13.54 -19.39 16.19
C GLY A 165 -13.37 -20.25 14.93
N LEU A 166 -12.24 -20.13 14.24
CA LEU A 166 -11.97 -20.84 13.01
C LEU A 166 -11.60 -22.30 13.30
N ASN A 167 -12.49 -23.24 12.95
CA ASN A 167 -12.29 -24.67 13.19
C ASN A 167 -12.59 -25.55 11.96
N THR A 168 -12.85 -24.94 10.80
CA THR A 168 -13.16 -25.66 9.56
C THR A 168 -12.21 -25.25 8.44
N ALA A 169 -11.97 -26.16 7.50
CA ALA A 169 -11.25 -25.85 6.28
C ALA A 169 -12.04 -24.87 5.38
N ILE A 170 -11.34 -24.16 4.51
CA ILE A 170 -11.97 -23.29 3.53
C ILE A 170 -12.82 -24.11 2.57
N SER A 171 -14.06 -23.66 2.33
CA SER A 171 -14.99 -24.29 1.39
C SER A 171 -15.08 -23.51 0.09
N LEU A 172 -15.48 -24.18 -0.98
CA LEU A 172 -15.74 -23.54 -2.27
C LEU A 172 -16.77 -22.41 -2.16
N ASN A 173 -17.76 -22.55 -1.26
CA ASN A 173 -18.75 -21.52 -1.00
C ASN A 173 -18.15 -20.26 -0.36
N ALA A 174 -17.14 -20.40 0.52
CA ALA A 174 -16.43 -19.27 1.09
C ALA A 174 -15.66 -18.50 0.01
N ILE A 175 -15.01 -19.21 -0.91
CA ILE A 175 -14.28 -18.61 -2.04
C ILE A 175 -15.25 -17.87 -2.98
N ARG A 176 -16.39 -18.49 -3.32
CA ARG A 176 -17.43 -17.86 -4.15
C ARG A 176 -18.01 -16.61 -3.48
N LYS A 177 -18.21 -16.65 -2.16
CA LYS A 177 -18.67 -15.50 -1.38
C LYS A 177 -17.64 -14.37 -1.42
N ALA A 178 -16.35 -14.68 -1.29
CA ALA A 178 -15.26 -13.71 -1.40
C ALA A 178 -15.23 -13.04 -2.79
N ALA A 179 -15.30 -13.84 -3.87
CA ALA A 179 -15.34 -13.34 -5.24
C ALA A 179 -16.53 -12.41 -5.46
N ARG A 180 -17.73 -12.81 -5.03
CA ARG A 180 -18.93 -11.98 -5.13
C ARG A 180 -18.81 -10.67 -4.33
N THR A 181 -18.17 -10.70 -3.16
CA THR A 181 -17.95 -9.49 -2.37
C THR A 181 -17.00 -8.52 -3.08
N LEU A 182 -15.98 -9.03 -3.79
CA LEU A 182 -15.08 -8.22 -4.60
C LEU A 182 -15.77 -7.61 -5.83
N GLU A 183 -16.67 -8.36 -6.47
CA GLU A 183 -17.43 -7.87 -7.63
C GLU A 183 -18.47 -6.80 -7.26
N SER A 184 -18.95 -6.80 -6.01
CA SER A 184 -19.98 -5.87 -5.52
C SER A 184 -19.44 -4.57 -4.95
N ASN A 185 -18.12 -4.43 -4.81
CA ASN A 185 -17.42 -3.22 -4.34
C ASN A 185 -16.80 -2.44 -5.50
#